data_1b4e33e1491ef56d4994002b267a19dc
#
_entry.id   1b4e33e1491ef56d4994002b267a19dc
#
_cell.length_a   1.000
_cell.length_b   1.000
_cell.length_c   1.000
_cell.angle_alpha   90.00
_cell.angle_beta   90.00
_cell.angle_gamma   90.00
#
_symmetry.space_group_name_H-M   'P 1'
#
loop_
_entity.id
_entity.type
_entity.pdbx_description
1 polymer ?
#
loop_
_entity_poly.entity_id
_entity_poly.type
_entity_poly.pdbx_seq_one_letter_code
_entity_poly.pdbx_strand_id
1 'polypeptide(L)'
;SAHLTRNNLPLHEWIYQQFLNELKILFKEGLKRDYERVNRIEKFMRGRLDINQVMRQKAGQAHLFPIRYDEFNFNRLENRLIKTALNYLFKKTKDADNWRIANELMQRLSDLEIVHNGHLELKHWQDSKLMKGYRAILPWCTLILEKMNPNFQQGQHQGIALLFPMEKLFEAYVGYYLQQNYVDYHVNTQEQKHHLVKCQDKGLFQLKPDFVLRHKIA
;
A
#
# COMPACT_ATOMS: atom_id res chain seq x y z
N SER A 1 21.16 -31.56 -8.72
CA SER A 1 20.85 -30.40 -9.57
C SER A 1 19.60 -29.73 -9.02
N ALA A 2 19.76 -28.76 -8.10
CA ALA A 2 18.67 -27.91 -7.69
C ALA A 2 18.35 -26.97 -8.86
N HIS A 3 17.27 -27.24 -9.56
CA HIS A 3 16.65 -26.25 -10.43
C HIS A 3 16.18 -25.11 -9.54
N LEU A 4 17.00 -24.07 -9.46
CA LEU A 4 16.56 -22.74 -9.03
C LEU A 4 15.49 -22.32 -10.04
N THR A 5 14.23 -22.55 -9.69
CA THR A 5 13.11 -21.96 -10.40
C THR A 5 13.28 -20.45 -10.29
N ARG A 6 13.75 -19.81 -11.36
CA ARG A 6 13.83 -18.37 -11.49
C ARG A 6 12.42 -17.83 -11.31
N ASN A 7 12.17 -17.21 -10.17
CA ASN A 7 10.86 -16.62 -9.86
C ASN A 7 10.69 -15.34 -10.69
N ASN A 8 10.30 -15.50 -11.95
CA ASN A 8 9.83 -14.41 -12.78
C ASN A 8 8.41 -14.05 -12.32
N LEU A 9 8.31 -13.24 -11.26
CA LEU A 9 7.01 -12.76 -10.82
C LEU A 9 6.38 -11.90 -11.92
N PRO A 10 5.14 -12.19 -12.32
CA PRO A 10 4.38 -11.28 -13.18
C PRO A 10 4.29 -9.89 -12.54
N LEU A 11 4.20 -8.83 -13.38
CA LEU A 11 4.16 -7.44 -12.90
C LEU A 11 3.14 -7.21 -11.78
N HIS A 12 1.95 -7.80 -11.88
CA HIS A 12 0.92 -7.63 -10.85
C HIS A 12 1.30 -8.29 -9.52
N GLU A 13 1.96 -9.46 -9.53
CA GLU A 13 2.44 -10.13 -8.31
C GLU A 13 3.61 -9.37 -7.70
N TRP A 14 4.49 -8.79 -8.53
CA TRP A 14 5.54 -7.91 -8.06
C TRP A 14 4.98 -6.64 -7.38
N ILE A 15 3.94 -6.02 -7.94
CA ILE A 15 3.24 -4.89 -7.30
C ILE A 15 2.68 -5.31 -5.94
N TYR A 16 2.08 -6.50 -5.85
CA TYR A 16 1.57 -7.04 -4.59
C TYR A 16 2.69 -7.23 -3.58
N GLN A 17 3.83 -7.76 -4.01
CA GLN A 17 5.01 -7.94 -3.16
C GLN A 17 5.53 -6.59 -2.62
N GLN A 18 5.59 -5.54 -3.45
CA GLN A 18 6.01 -4.21 -2.99
C GLN A 18 5.03 -3.64 -1.95
N PHE A 19 3.74 -3.72 -2.20
CA PHE A 19 2.72 -3.32 -1.23
C PHE A 19 2.88 -4.07 0.11
N LEU A 20 3.07 -5.38 0.06
CA LEU A 20 3.24 -6.20 1.27
C LEU A 20 4.52 -5.84 2.04
N ASN A 21 5.61 -5.53 1.34
CA ASN A 21 6.87 -5.10 1.96
C ASN A 21 6.69 -3.75 2.68
N GLU A 22 6.08 -2.77 2.02
CA GLU A 22 5.79 -1.46 2.63
C GLU A 22 4.84 -1.60 3.82
N LEU A 23 3.84 -2.47 3.73
CA LEU A 23 2.93 -2.74 4.84
C LEU A 23 3.65 -3.37 6.03
N LYS A 24 4.61 -4.27 5.82
CA LYS A 24 5.45 -4.83 6.90
C LYS A 24 6.28 -3.73 7.59
N ILE A 25 6.84 -2.81 6.81
CA ILE A 25 7.60 -1.67 7.37
C ILE A 25 6.67 -0.82 8.22
N LEU A 26 5.50 -0.48 7.69
CA LEU A 26 4.50 0.31 8.40
C LEU A 26 4.05 -0.36 9.71
N PHE A 27 3.91 -1.68 9.73
CA PHE A 27 3.63 -2.42 10.98
C PHE A 27 4.75 -2.33 12.01
N LYS A 28 6.02 -2.32 11.57
CA LYS A 28 7.18 -2.14 12.47
C LYS A 28 7.22 -0.74 13.05
N GLU A 29 6.86 0.28 12.29
CA GLU A 29 6.76 1.68 12.73
C GLU A 29 5.55 1.92 13.63
N GLY A 30 4.56 1.03 13.55
CA GLY A 30 3.28 1.12 14.25
C GLY A 30 2.20 1.87 13.48
N LEU A 31 1.04 1.24 13.37
CA LEU A 31 -0.12 1.86 12.76
C LEU A 31 -0.58 3.08 13.57
N LYS A 32 -0.94 4.15 12.88
CA LYS A 32 -1.49 5.35 13.52
C LYS A 32 -2.90 5.09 14.00
N ARG A 33 -3.17 5.62 15.19
CA ARG A 33 -4.48 5.64 15.81
C ARG A 33 -5.08 7.04 15.74
N ASP A 34 -6.37 7.12 15.88
CA ASP A 34 -7.10 8.37 15.99
C ASP A 34 -8.25 8.23 16.98
N TYR A 35 -8.78 9.37 17.37
CA TYR A 35 -9.98 9.41 18.22
C TYR A 35 -11.22 9.32 17.34
N GLU A 36 -11.97 8.27 17.52
CA GLU A 36 -13.27 8.07 16.88
C GLU A 36 -14.38 8.31 17.90
N ARG A 37 -15.33 9.17 17.54
CA ARG A 37 -16.51 9.38 18.36
C ARG A 37 -17.47 8.22 18.21
N VAL A 38 -17.65 7.48 19.27
CA VAL A 38 -18.48 6.28 19.31
C VAL A 38 -19.75 6.57 20.10
N ASN A 39 -20.90 6.16 19.55
CA ASN A 39 -22.18 6.16 20.23
C ASN A 39 -22.57 4.71 20.48
N ARG A 40 -22.63 4.31 21.73
CA ARG A 40 -22.99 2.94 22.13
C ARG A 40 -23.99 2.93 23.27
N ILE A 41 -24.70 1.84 23.39
CA ILE A 41 -25.55 1.55 24.55
C ILE A 41 -24.80 0.52 25.40
N GLU A 42 -24.38 0.94 26.60
CA GLU A 42 -23.54 0.13 27.48
C GLU A 42 -24.22 -0.09 28.83
N LYS A 43 -23.79 -1.12 29.55
CA LYS A 43 -24.24 -1.37 30.92
C LYS A 43 -23.54 -0.50 31.96
N PHE A 44 -22.47 0.16 31.56
CA PHE A 44 -21.65 1.01 32.42
C PHE A 44 -21.59 2.43 31.83
N MET A 45 -21.59 3.40 32.73
CA MET A 45 -21.45 4.79 32.32
C MET A 45 -20.00 5.09 31.99
N ARG A 46 -19.73 5.50 30.69
CA ARG A 46 -18.44 5.93 30.21
C ARG A 46 -18.65 7.15 29.28
N GLY A 47 -17.83 8.17 29.42
CA GLY A 47 -17.95 9.39 28.61
C GLY A 47 -19.19 10.21 28.95
N ARG A 48 -19.92 10.67 27.95
CA ARG A 48 -21.11 11.51 28.10
C ARG A 48 -22.38 10.73 27.81
N LEU A 49 -23.40 10.91 28.66
CA LEU A 49 -24.72 10.35 28.44
C LEU A 49 -25.44 11.07 27.28
N ASP A 50 -26.02 10.32 26.37
CA ASP A 50 -26.92 10.86 25.34
C ASP A 50 -28.32 11.03 25.92
N ILE A 51 -28.60 12.21 26.48
CA ILE A 51 -29.86 12.51 27.14
C ILE A 51 -31.06 12.29 26.20
N ASN A 52 -30.90 12.62 24.92
CA ASN A 52 -31.97 12.45 23.94
C ASN A 52 -32.34 10.99 23.73
N GLN A 53 -31.35 10.09 23.75
CA GLN A 53 -31.61 8.65 23.67
C GLN A 53 -32.17 8.11 24.99
N VAL A 54 -31.69 8.58 26.14
CA VAL A 54 -32.23 8.18 27.45
C VAL A 54 -33.73 8.50 27.55
N MET A 55 -34.15 9.70 27.10
CA MET A 55 -35.55 10.11 27.13
C MET A 55 -36.46 9.28 26.23
N ARG A 56 -35.88 8.59 25.23
CA ARG A 56 -36.61 7.71 24.30
C ARG A 56 -36.55 6.23 24.70
N GLN A 57 -35.85 5.90 25.78
CA GLN A 57 -35.74 4.51 26.24
C GLN A 57 -37.07 4.00 26.78
N LYS A 58 -37.32 2.70 26.53
CA LYS A 58 -38.46 2.00 27.11
C LYS A 58 -38.21 1.70 28.60
N ALA A 59 -39.25 1.62 29.39
CA ALA A 59 -39.18 1.42 30.84
C ALA A 59 -38.30 0.25 31.27
N GLY A 60 -38.20 -0.82 30.50
CA GLY A 60 -37.33 -1.99 30.80
C GLY A 60 -35.85 -1.80 30.51
N GLN A 61 -35.42 -0.68 29.94
CA GLN A 61 -34.03 -0.44 29.51
C GLN A 61 -33.29 0.57 30.41
N ALA A 62 -33.82 0.92 31.57
CA ALA A 62 -33.21 1.91 32.47
C ALA A 62 -31.80 1.54 32.99
N HIS A 63 -31.41 0.25 32.88
CA HIS A 63 -30.07 -0.24 33.22
C HIS A 63 -29.05 -0.11 32.10
N LEU A 64 -29.46 0.41 30.94
CA LEU A 64 -28.59 0.63 29.76
C LEU A 64 -28.34 2.13 29.60
N PHE A 65 -27.10 2.48 29.38
CA PHE A 65 -26.68 3.87 29.22
C PHE A 65 -26.32 4.13 27.76
N PRO A 66 -27.11 4.91 27.01
CA PRO A 66 -26.69 5.45 25.72
C PRO A 66 -25.60 6.49 25.98
N ILE A 67 -24.37 6.20 25.59
CA ILE A 67 -23.20 7.01 25.88
C ILE A 67 -22.47 7.42 24.62
N ARG A 68 -21.83 8.56 24.68
CA ARG A 68 -20.89 9.07 23.67
C ARG A 68 -19.52 9.21 24.31
N TYR A 69 -18.52 8.68 23.65
CA TYR A 69 -17.13 8.85 24.07
C TYR A 69 -16.21 8.78 22.84
N ASP A 70 -15.02 9.35 23.01
CA ASP A 70 -13.99 9.27 21.98
C ASP A 70 -13.11 8.03 22.29
N GLU A 71 -13.05 7.09 21.36
CA GLU A 71 -12.27 5.87 21.45
C GLU A 71 -10.99 6.01 20.62
N PHE A 72 -9.84 5.81 21.25
CA PHE A 72 -8.55 5.85 20.57
C PHE A 72 -8.25 4.50 19.95
N ASN A 73 -8.54 4.37 18.65
CA ASN A 73 -8.45 3.10 17.96
C ASN A 73 -7.72 3.21 16.61
N PHE A 74 -7.55 2.08 15.94
CA PHE A 74 -6.92 2.01 14.61
C PHE A 74 -7.88 2.26 13.45
N ASN A 75 -9.16 2.54 13.69
CA ASN A 75 -10.21 2.58 12.67
C ASN A 75 -10.19 3.84 11.79
N ARG A 76 -8.98 4.34 11.51
CA ARG A 76 -8.76 5.43 10.57
C ARG A 76 -9.07 4.99 9.14
N LEU A 77 -9.51 5.94 8.31
CA LEU A 77 -9.80 5.69 6.91
C LEU A 77 -8.60 5.06 6.17
N GLU A 78 -7.39 5.58 6.40
CA GLU A 78 -6.17 5.10 5.76
C GLU A 78 -5.89 3.63 6.10
N ASN A 79 -6.04 3.22 7.36
CA ASN A 79 -5.86 1.84 7.78
C ASN A 79 -6.92 0.91 7.16
N ARG A 80 -8.16 1.39 7.06
CA ARG A 80 -9.27 0.67 6.41
C ARG A 80 -9.04 0.50 4.92
N LEU A 81 -8.53 1.54 4.23
CA LEU A 81 -8.17 1.48 2.82
C LEU A 81 -7.02 0.48 2.58
N ILE A 82 -5.99 0.49 3.43
CA ILE A 82 -4.90 -0.49 3.40
C ILE A 82 -5.45 -1.90 3.58
N LYS A 83 -6.33 -2.13 4.55
CA LYS A 83 -7.00 -3.44 4.73
C LYS A 83 -7.81 -3.84 3.50
N THR A 84 -8.50 -2.89 2.88
CA THR A 84 -9.30 -3.14 1.66
C THR A 84 -8.41 -3.58 0.50
N ALA A 85 -7.28 -2.88 0.27
CA ALA A 85 -6.28 -3.26 -0.72
C ALA A 85 -5.68 -4.64 -0.44
N LEU A 86 -5.33 -4.91 0.83
CA LEU A 86 -4.80 -6.20 1.26
C LEU A 86 -5.80 -7.34 1.04
N ASN A 87 -7.08 -7.14 1.34
CA ASN A 87 -8.13 -8.12 1.12
C ASN A 87 -8.33 -8.43 -0.38
N TYR A 88 -8.24 -7.40 -1.24
CA TYR A 88 -8.27 -7.60 -2.68
C TYR A 88 -7.09 -8.44 -3.16
N LEU A 89 -5.88 -8.08 -2.76
CA LEU A 89 -4.64 -8.78 -3.04
C LEU A 89 -4.72 -10.25 -2.58
N PHE A 90 -5.11 -10.48 -1.33
CA PHE A 90 -5.23 -11.80 -0.74
C PHE A 90 -6.12 -12.76 -1.56
N LYS A 91 -7.20 -12.22 -2.15
CA LYS A 91 -8.13 -12.99 -3.01
C LYS A 91 -7.59 -13.21 -4.43
N LYS A 92 -6.66 -12.40 -4.91
CA LYS A 92 -6.22 -12.36 -6.31
C LYS A 92 -4.82 -12.92 -6.54
N THR A 93 -3.96 -12.90 -5.53
CA THR A 93 -2.60 -13.43 -5.66
C THR A 93 -2.61 -14.93 -5.90
N LYS A 94 -1.71 -15.36 -6.78
CA LYS A 94 -1.42 -16.77 -7.09
C LYS A 94 -0.04 -17.19 -6.59
N ASP A 95 0.77 -16.22 -6.16
CA ASP A 95 2.09 -16.44 -5.58
C ASP A 95 1.96 -16.91 -4.13
N ALA A 96 2.62 -18.00 -3.79
CA ALA A 96 2.51 -18.63 -2.47
C ALA A 96 3.11 -17.76 -1.35
N ASP A 97 4.21 -17.05 -1.63
CA ASP A 97 4.86 -16.19 -0.65
C ASP A 97 4.02 -14.92 -0.40
N ASN A 98 3.52 -14.30 -1.46
CA ASN A 98 2.60 -13.17 -1.34
C ASN A 98 1.35 -13.57 -0.56
N TRP A 99 0.77 -14.74 -0.86
CA TRP A 99 -0.41 -15.23 -0.15
C TRP A 99 -0.14 -15.44 1.34
N ARG A 100 0.97 -16.09 1.70
CA ARG A 100 1.37 -16.36 3.08
C ARG A 100 1.52 -15.07 3.88
N ILE A 101 2.22 -14.08 3.29
CA ILE A 101 2.43 -12.77 3.93
C ILE A 101 1.11 -12.03 4.07
N ALA A 102 0.29 -12.03 3.02
CA ALA A 102 -1.01 -11.37 3.05
C ALA A 102 -1.93 -11.96 4.13
N ASN A 103 -1.94 -13.29 4.28
CA ASN A 103 -2.73 -13.97 5.32
C ASN A 103 -2.30 -13.54 6.73
N GLU A 104 -0.99 -13.50 7.01
CA GLU A 104 -0.47 -13.02 8.30
C GLU A 104 -0.92 -11.57 8.58
N LEU A 105 -0.77 -10.69 7.61
CA LEU A 105 -1.10 -9.28 7.75
C LEU A 105 -2.62 -9.05 7.87
N MET A 106 -3.43 -9.86 7.19
CA MET A 106 -4.90 -9.84 7.32
C MET A 106 -5.36 -10.15 8.75
N GLN A 107 -4.72 -11.12 9.40
CA GLN A 107 -5.04 -11.44 10.80
C GLN A 107 -4.73 -10.27 11.74
N ARG A 108 -3.62 -9.56 11.51
CA ARG A 108 -3.26 -8.37 12.29
C ARG A 108 -4.22 -7.20 12.11
N LEU A 109 -4.95 -7.15 11.01
CA LEU A 109 -5.93 -6.11 10.69
C LEU A 109 -7.38 -6.61 10.86
N SER A 110 -7.60 -7.74 11.58
CA SER A 110 -8.92 -8.35 11.74
C SER A 110 -9.99 -7.37 12.20
N ASP A 111 -9.66 -6.51 13.15
CA ASP A 111 -10.59 -5.60 13.82
C ASP A 111 -11.00 -4.39 13.00
N LEU A 112 -10.32 -4.14 11.86
CA LEU A 112 -10.68 -3.05 10.96
C LEU A 112 -11.81 -3.46 10.01
N GLU A 113 -12.59 -2.50 9.56
CA GLU A 113 -13.60 -2.69 8.54
C GLU A 113 -13.04 -2.55 7.13
N ILE A 114 -13.66 -3.25 6.17
CA ILE A 114 -13.36 -3.10 4.75
C ILE A 114 -14.19 -1.94 4.21
N VAL A 115 -13.58 -1.07 3.42
CA VAL A 115 -14.26 0.06 2.77
C VAL A 115 -14.85 -0.41 1.45
N HIS A 116 -16.16 -0.30 1.32
CA HIS A 116 -16.81 -0.45 0.03
C HIS A 116 -16.41 0.73 -0.87
N ASN A 117 -16.12 0.50 -2.14
CA ASN A 117 -15.66 1.54 -3.07
C ASN A 117 -14.38 2.28 -2.63
N GLY A 118 -13.37 1.53 -2.15
CA GLY A 118 -12.12 2.09 -1.64
C GLY A 118 -11.42 3.07 -2.59
N HIS A 119 -11.56 2.90 -3.92
CA HIS A 119 -11.02 3.83 -4.92
C HIS A 119 -11.64 5.24 -4.82
N LEU A 120 -12.93 5.36 -4.46
CA LEU A 120 -13.57 6.67 -4.27
C LEU A 120 -13.15 7.34 -2.97
N GLU A 121 -12.87 6.56 -1.95
CA GLU A 121 -12.46 7.05 -0.64
C GLU A 121 -10.99 7.48 -0.58
N LEU A 122 -10.17 7.10 -1.56
CA LEU A 122 -8.75 7.51 -1.64
C LEU A 122 -8.56 9.04 -1.63
N LYS A 123 -9.49 9.79 -2.21
CA LYS A 123 -9.46 11.27 -2.20
C LYS A 123 -9.50 11.88 -0.79
N HIS A 124 -9.98 11.13 0.20
CA HIS A 124 -10.05 11.54 1.60
C HIS A 124 -8.84 11.10 2.42
N TRP A 125 -7.85 10.47 1.77
CA TRP A 125 -6.59 10.11 2.41
C TRP A 125 -5.86 11.37 2.89
N GLN A 126 -5.57 11.43 4.19
CA GLN A 126 -4.89 12.59 4.78
C GLN A 126 -3.38 12.42 4.73
N ASP A 127 -2.69 13.37 4.09
CA ASP A 127 -1.21 13.45 4.11
C ASP A 127 -0.77 14.57 5.06
N SER A 128 -0.60 14.24 6.33
CA SER A 128 -0.06 15.14 7.35
C SER A 128 1.38 14.76 7.71
N LYS A 129 2.08 15.63 8.45
CA LYS A 129 3.43 15.32 8.97
C LYS A 129 3.44 14.04 9.84
N LEU A 130 2.33 13.74 10.53
CA LEU A 130 2.18 12.54 11.36
C LEU A 130 2.05 11.26 10.52
N MET A 131 1.68 11.39 9.23
CA MET A 131 1.44 10.29 8.29
C MET A 131 2.66 10.00 7.40
N LYS A 132 3.85 10.48 7.77
CA LYS A 132 5.07 10.31 6.96
C LYS A 132 5.34 8.84 6.58
N GLY A 133 5.17 7.90 7.51
CA GLY A 133 5.35 6.46 7.25
C GLY A 133 4.35 5.88 6.24
N TYR A 134 3.18 6.54 6.07
CA TYR A 134 2.16 6.08 5.11
C TYR A 134 2.41 6.52 3.67
N ARG A 135 3.34 7.48 3.44
CA ARG A 135 3.64 7.97 2.09
C ARG A 135 4.23 6.90 1.18
N ALA A 136 5.01 5.98 1.74
CA ALA A 136 5.62 4.91 0.99
C ALA A 136 4.61 3.87 0.50
N ILE A 137 3.59 3.55 1.32
CA ILE A 137 2.57 2.56 0.96
C ILE A 137 1.44 3.13 0.09
N LEU A 138 1.18 4.44 0.16
CA LEU A 138 0.07 5.09 -0.54
C LEU A 138 0.04 4.80 -2.06
N PRO A 139 1.14 4.94 -2.82
CA PRO A 139 1.12 4.66 -4.26
C PRO A 139 0.72 3.23 -4.58
N TRP A 140 1.25 2.26 -3.82
CA TRP A 140 0.94 0.84 -4.00
C TRP A 140 -0.51 0.52 -3.63
N CYS A 141 -0.99 1.09 -2.53
CA CYS A 141 -2.39 0.97 -2.11
C CYS A 141 -3.33 1.51 -3.19
N THR A 142 -3.01 2.68 -3.76
CA THR A 142 -3.78 3.30 -4.84
C THR A 142 -3.82 2.41 -6.09
N LEU A 143 -2.68 1.87 -6.53
CA LEU A 143 -2.62 0.96 -7.68
C LEU A 143 -3.54 -0.27 -7.51
N ILE A 144 -3.59 -0.82 -6.29
CA ILE A 144 -4.43 -1.99 -6.01
C ILE A 144 -5.90 -1.61 -5.96
N LEU A 145 -6.26 -0.51 -5.29
CA LEU A 145 -7.65 -0.07 -5.16
C LEU A 145 -8.25 0.41 -6.49
N GLU A 146 -7.46 1.05 -7.35
CA GLU A 146 -7.90 1.45 -8.69
C GLU A 146 -8.21 0.23 -9.58
N LYS A 147 -7.50 -0.87 -9.44
CA LYS A 147 -7.86 -2.13 -10.12
C LYS A 147 -9.23 -2.68 -9.71
N MET A 148 -9.75 -2.26 -8.56
CA MET A 148 -11.11 -2.61 -8.11
C MET A 148 -12.18 -1.75 -8.79
N ASN A 149 -11.79 -0.64 -9.45
CA ASN A 149 -12.71 0.25 -10.13
C ASN A 149 -13.22 -0.41 -11.43
N PRO A 150 -14.53 -0.62 -11.61
CA PRO A 150 -15.08 -1.18 -12.84
C PRO A 150 -14.75 -0.37 -14.09
N ASN A 151 -14.63 0.94 -13.94
CA ASN A 151 -14.32 1.87 -15.04
C ASN A 151 -12.83 1.84 -15.44
N PHE A 152 -11.98 1.23 -14.64
CA PHE A 152 -10.55 1.10 -14.94
C PHE A 152 -10.29 0.29 -16.21
N GLN A 153 -11.12 -0.69 -16.50
CA GLN A 153 -11.03 -1.51 -17.71
C GLN A 153 -11.41 -0.75 -18.99
N GLN A 154 -12.05 0.41 -18.87
CA GLN A 154 -12.51 1.23 -20.02
C GLN A 154 -11.52 2.33 -20.46
N GLY A 155 -10.28 2.33 -19.97
CA GLY A 155 -9.22 3.19 -20.51
C GLY A 155 -9.09 4.61 -19.92
N GLN A 156 -9.81 4.94 -18.85
CA GLN A 156 -9.63 6.23 -18.15
C GLN A 156 -8.48 6.16 -17.13
N HIS A 157 -7.24 6.33 -17.59
CA HIS A 157 -6.02 6.17 -16.76
C HIS A 157 -5.51 7.45 -16.10
N GLN A 158 -6.24 8.56 -16.12
CA GLN A 158 -5.71 9.87 -15.70
C GLN A 158 -5.32 9.97 -14.22
N GLY A 159 -5.96 9.19 -13.33
CA GLY A 159 -5.69 9.28 -11.88
C GLY A 159 -4.38 8.62 -11.42
N ILE A 160 -3.99 7.49 -12.03
CA ILE A 160 -2.81 6.73 -11.62
C ILE A 160 -1.50 7.39 -12.06
N ALA A 161 -1.49 7.97 -13.25
CA ALA A 161 -0.31 8.65 -13.79
C ALA A 161 0.14 9.85 -12.94
N LEU A 162 -0.76 10.46 -12.16
CA LEU A 162 -0.44 11.57 -11.26
C LEU A 162 0.18 11.10 -9.93
N LEU A 163 -0.18 9.91 -9.45
CA LEU A 163 0.28 9.39 -8.15
C LEU A 163 1.51 8.47 -8.27
N PHE A 164 1.62 7.77 -9.38
CA PHE A 164 2.76 6.91 -9.66
C PHE A 164 3.21 7.11 -11.10
N PRO A 165 4.40 7.69 -11.34
CA PRO A 165 4.96 7.75 -12.69
C PRO A 165 5.13 6.34 -13.23
N MET A 166 4.29 5.94 -14.19
CA MET A 166 4.30 4.58 -14.77
C MET A 166 5.68 4.21 -15.32
N GLU A 167 6.42 5.19 -15.81
CA GLU A 167 7.81 5.04 -16.25
C GLU A 167 8.70 4.50 -15.11
N LYS A 168 8.63 5.13 -13.93
CA LYS A 168 9.42 4.69 -12.77
C LYS A 168 8.99 3.30 -12.24
N LEU A 169 7.70 2.99 -12.32
CA LEU A 169 7.19 1.68 -11.97
C LEU A 169 7.76 0.61 -12.92
N PHE A 170 7.73 0.91 -14.22
CA PHE A 170 8.24 0.02 -15.25
C PHE A 170 9.76 -0.14 -15.14
N GLU A 171 10.51 0.94 -14.97
CA GLU A 171 11.95 0.89 -14.69
C GLU A 171 12.26 0.00 -13.47
N ALA A 172 11.57 0.21 -12.35
CA ALA A 172 11.80 -0.58 -11.14
C ALA A 172 11.52 -2.07 -11.36
N TYR A 173 10.44 -2.39 -12.07
CA TYR A 173 10.11 -3.78 -12.42
C TYR A 173 11.12 -4.41 -13.38
N VAL A 174 11.54 -3.69 -14.43
CA VAL A 174 12.57 -4.16 -15.36
C VAL A 174 13.90 -4.36 -14.63
N GLY A 175 14.28 -3.43 -13.75
CA GLY A 175 15.47 -3.58 -12.91
C GLY A 175 15.42 -4.84 -12.04
N TYR A 176 14.28 -5.12 -11.40
CA TYR A 176 14.05 -6.35 -10.65
C TYR A 176 14.19 -7.58 -11.56
N TYR A 177 13.52 -7.58 -12.73
CA TYR A 177 13.58 -8.69 -13.68
C TYR A 177 15.00 -8.96 -14.18
N LEU A 178 15.75 -7.90 -14.51
CA LEU A 178 17.14 -8.02 -14.94
C LEU A 178 18.02 -8.62 -13.84
N GLN A 179 17.88 -8.18 -12.59
CA GLN A 179 18.63 -8.72 -11.45
C GLN A 179 18.35 -10.21 -11.21
N GLN A 180 17.10 -10.65 -11.40
CA GLN A 180 16.72 -12.05 -11.20
C GLN A 180 17.22 -12.97 -12.33
N ASN A 181 17.24 -12.47 -13.57
CA ASN A 181 17.58 -13.29 -14.73
C ASN A 181 19.05 -13.23 -15.16
N TYR A 182 19.74 -12.13 -14.85
CA TYR A 182 21.14 -11.91 -15.22
C TYR A 182 22.05 -11.92 -13.98
N VAL A 183 22.09 -13.07 -13.30
CA VAL A 183 22.82 -13.23 -12.02
C VAL A 183 24.33 -12.98 -12.19
N ASP A 184 24.89 -13.25 -13.37
CA ASP A 184 26.31 -13.04 -13.67
C ASP A 184 26.65 -11.58 -14.00
N TYR A 185 25.66 -10.69 -13.95
CA TYR A 185 25.82 -9.28 -14.24
C TYR A 185 25.50 -8.40 -13.02
N HIS A 186 26.23 -7.30 -12.87
CA HIS A 186 25.84 -6.21 -12.02
C HIS A 186 24.91 -5.30 -12.81
N VAL A 187 23.69 -5.13 -12.33
CA VAL A 187 22.70 -4.22 -12.93
C VAL A 187 22.76 -2.89 -12.20
N ASN A 188 23.28 -1.86 -12.86
CA ASN A 188 23.30 -0.49 -12.37
C ASN A 188 22.18 0.31 -13.01
N THR A 189 21.47 1.11 -12.24
CA THR A 189 20.40 1.99 -12.71
C THR A 189 20.91 3.41 -12.85
N GLN A 190 20.47 4.12 -13.89
CA GLN A 190 20.68 5.56 -14.11
C GLN A 190 22.17 6.01 -14.02
N GLU A 191 23.08 5.22 -14.59
CA GLU A 191 24.50 5.55 -14.55
C GLU A 191 24.81 6.75 -15.47
N GLN A 192 25.45 7.79 -14.93
CA GLN A 192 25.74 9.04 -15.65
C GLN A 192 27.20 9.16 -16.11
N LYS A 193 27.97 8.06 -16.09
CA LYS A 193 29.42 8.08 -16.40
C LYS A 193 29.74 7.96 -17.88
N HIS A 194 28.74 7.71 -18.72
CA HIS A 194 28.95 7.46 -20.16
C HIS A 194 28.70 8.71 -20.99
N HIS A 195 29.54 8.91 -22.01
CA HIS A 195 29.42 10.00 -22.98
C HIS A 195 29.45 9.41 -24.37
N LEU A 196 28.65 9.98 -25.30
CA LEU A 196 28.57 9.50 -26.69
C LEU A 196 29.89 9.75 -27.44
N VAL A 197 30.53 10.88 -27.16
CA VAL A 197 31.78 11.30 -27.80
C VAL A 197 32.73 11.84 -26.76
N LYS A 198 34.04 11.54 -26.92
CA LYS A 198 35.14 12.17 -26.15
C LYS A 198 35.92 13.05 -27.12
N CYS A 199 36.01 14.34 -26.84
CA CYS A 199 36.84 15.28 -27.58
C CYS A 199 37.80 15.95 -26.61
N GLN A 200 39.14 15.82 -26.82
CA GLN A 200 40.19 16.37 -26.00
C GLN A 200 39.95 16.09 -24.46
N ASP A 201 39.73 14.83 -24.09
CA ASP A 201 39.42 14.36 -22.73
C ASP A 201 38.15 14.93 -22.08
N LYS A 202 37.37 15.73 -22.81
CA LYS A 202 36.03 16.17 -22.36
C LYS A 202 34.96 15.28 -22.98
N GLY A 203 34.17 14.67 -22.13
CA GLY A 203 32.97 13.93 -22.57
C GLY A 203 31.91 14.90 -23.09
N LEU A 204 31.45 14.69 -24.32
CA LEU A 204 30.34 15.41 -24.92
C LEU A 204 29.14 14.48 -25.05
N PHE A 205 27.94 15.02 -24.88
CA PHE A 205 26.69 14.29 -24.93
C PHE A 205 26.63 13.15 -23.89
N GLN A 206 26.42 13.54 -22.63
CA GLN A 206 26.26 12.59 -21.51
C GLN A 206 25.10 11.65 -21.78
N LEU A 207 25.38 10.35 -21.78
CA LEU A 207 24.36 9.32 -21.84
C LEU A 207 23.81 9.05 -20.44
N LYS A 208 22.49 8.89 -20.35
CA LYS A 208 21.78 8.50 -19.12
C LYS A 208 20.98 7.22 -19.43
N PRO A 209 21.67 6.06 -19.55
CA PRO A 209 20.96 4.81 -19.75
C PRO A 209 20.17 4.45 -18.50
N ASP A 210 18.97 3.90 -18.66
CA ASP A 210 18.14 3.45 -17.57
C ASP A 210 18.80 2.28 -16.84
N PHE A 211 19.47 1.38 -17.60
CA PHE A 211 20.18 0.22 -17.08
C PHE A 211 21.53 0.02 -17.75
N VAL A 212 22.53 -0.35 -16.95
CA VAL A 212 23.85 -0.80 -17.42
C VAL A 212 24.14 -2.17 -16.82
N LEU A 213 24.36 -3.16 -17.67
CA LEU A 213 24.74 -4.50 -17.25
C LEU A 213 26.27 -4.67 -17.40
N ARG A 214 26.94 -5.02 -16.32
CA ARG A 214 28.38 -5.33 -16.31
C ARG A 214 28.59 -6.77 -15.88
N HIS A 215 29.33 -7.52 -16.67
CA HIS A 215 29.69 -8.90 -16.30
C HIS A 215 30.53 -8.91 -15.01
N LYS A 216 30.26 -9.83 -14.09
CA LYS A 216 30.96 -9.93 -12.81
C LYS A 216 32.40 -10.40 -12.92
N ILE A 217 32.76 -11.02 -14.07
CA ILE A 217 34.09 -11.51 -14.37
C ILE A 217 34.75 -10.49 -15.32
N ALA A 218 35.30 -9.44 -14.76
CA ALA A 218 36.18 -8.53 -15.48
C ALA A 218 37.25 -8.02 -14.50
#